data_2fd9a8a7a7ef24cf623a5b82198c68ac
#
_entry.id   2fd9a8a7a7ef24cf623a5b82198c68ac
#
_cell.length_a   1.000
_cell.length_b   1.000
_cell.length_c   1.000
_cell.angle_alpha   90.00
_cell.angle_beta   90.00
_cell.angle_gamma   90.00
#
_symmetry.space_group_name_H-M   'P 1'
#
loop_
_entity.id
_entity.type
_entity.pdbx_description
1 polymer ?
#
loop_
_entity_poly.entity_id
_entity_poly.type
_entity_poly.pdbx_seq_one_letter_code
_entity_poly.pdbx_strand_id
1 'polypeptide(L)'
;MANPKLPPEEGGSTLRIRRRIIWSCIVGYLAANFYMFLRFFFPRTLFEPKTVFKIGYPTDYALGVDTKFQKQYRIWVCKTSDRLFVIYARCTHLGCTPDWKQSENKFKCPCHGSGYDSEGINFEGPAPRPMDRCKIWKDPEGQIVVDSSILYDWPKGGKDRFEETDAYVRL
;
A
#
# COMPACT_ATOMS: atom_id res chain seq x y z
N MET A 1 70.35 -28.85 49.73
CA MET A 1 69.19 -29.38 49.02
C MET A 1 68.40 -28.21 48.49
N ALA A 2 68.49 -27.93 47.18
CA ALA A 2 67.80 -26.85 46.52
C ALA A 2 66.38 -27.30 46.11
N ASN A 3 65.39 -26.56 46.50
CA ASN A 3 63.99 -26.81 46.19
C ASN A 3 63.74 -26.40 44.72
N PRO A 4 63.22 -27.33 43.85
CA PRO A 4 62.95 -26.99 42.46
C PRO A 4 61.78 -25.97 42.40
N LYS A 5 62.06 -24.79 41.87
CA LYS A 5 61.01 -23.79 41.53
C LYS A 5 60.10 -24.41 40.48
N LEU A 6 58.80 -24.53 40.81
CA LEU A 6 57.73 -24.85 39.84
C LEU A 6 57.68 -23.79 38.75
N PRO A 7 57.51 -24.17 37.50
CA PRO A 7 57.36 -23.21 36.39
C PRO A 7 56.08 -22.35 36.58
N PRO A 8 56.09 -21.10 36.14
CA PRO A 8 54.90 -20.21 36.30
C PRO A 8 53.71 -20.78 35.55
N GLU A 9 52.54 -20.78 36.20
CA GLU A 9 51.27 -21.18 35.58
C GLU A 9 50.86 -20.24 34.47
N GLU A 10 51.36 -20.43 33.28
CA GLU A 10 50.95 -19.66 32.06
C GLU A 10 49.52 -19.98 31.60
N GLY A 11 48.88 -21.01 32.11
CA GLY A 11 47.51 -21.43 31.74
C GLY A 11 46.39 -20.53 32.28
N GLY A 12 46.60 -19.85 33.39
CA GLY A 12 45.53 -19.08 34.06
C GLY A 12 45.13 -17.77 33.40
N SER A 13 46.05 -17.14 32.63
CA SER A 13 45.79 -15.88 31.92
C SER A 13 45.04 -16.11 30.62
N THR A 14 45.44 -17.10 29.84
CA THR A 14 44.81 -17.48 28.59
C THR A 14 43.37 -18.01 28.78
N LEU A 15 43.13 -18.78 29.82
CA LEU A 15 41.79 -19.23 30.18
C LEU A 15 40.88 -18.11 30.57
N ARG A 16 41.37 -17.12 31.32
CA ARG A 16 40.60 -15.90 31.68
C ARG A 16 40.26 -15.04 30.48
N ILE A 17 41.19 -14.88 29.56
CA ILE A 17 40.94 -14.12 28.31
C ILE A 17 39.90 -14.82 27.43
N ARG A 18 40.04 -16.13 27.21
CA ARG A 18 39.05 -16.95 26.45
C ARG A 18 37.66 -16.85 27.07
N ARG A 19 37.56 -16.95 28.37
CA ARG A 19 36.29 -16.84 29.11
C ARG A 19 35.68 -15.43 28.95
N ARG A 20 36.48 -14.39 29.01
CA ARG A 20 36.01 -12.99 28.79
C ARG A 20 35.48 -12.82 27.36
N ILE A 21 36.18 -13.33 26.37
CA ILE A 21 35.75 -13.25 24.95
C ILE A 21 34.43 -13.99 24.78
N ILE A 22 34.29 -15.22 25.28
CA ILE A 22 33.05 -15.99 25.18
C ILE A 22 31.88 -15.23 25.83
N TRP A 23 32.07 -14.70 27.05
CA TRP A 23 31.00 -13.93 27.71
C TRP A 23 30.67 -12.65 26.99
N SER A 24 31.66 -11.94 26.43
CA SER A 24 31.40 -10.74 25.60
C SER A 24 30.60 -11.08 24.35
N CYS A 25 30.90 -12.18 23.69
CA CYS A 25 30.13 -12.63 22.52
C CYS A 25 28.68 -13.00 22.90
N ILE A 26 28.49 -13.71 24.03
CA ILE A 26 27.15 -14.09 24.51
C ILE A 26 26.35 -12.85 24.86
N VAL A 27 26.92 -11.90 25.63
CA VAL A 27 26.24 -10.66 26.01
C VAL A 27 25.91 -9.80 24.78
N GLY A 28 26.87 -9.68 23.84
CA GLY A 28 26.64 -8.96 22.58
C GLY A 28 25.51 -9.59 21.76
N TYR A 29 25.49 -10.91 21.64
CA TYR A 29 24.42 -11.63 20.95
C TYR A 29 23.05 -11.39 21.62
N LEU A 30 22.97 -11.54 22.94
CA LEU A 30 21.72 -11.31 23.68
C LEU A 30 21.27 -9.86 23.60
N ALA A 31 22.17 -8.89 23.67
CA ALA A 31 21.87 -7.48 23.53
C ALA A 31 21.33 -7.15 22.13
N ALA A 32 21.95 -7.70 21.09
CA ALA A 32 21.49 -7.52 19.71
C ALA A 32 20.08 -8.12 19.50
N ASN A 33 19.84 -9.34 20.00
CA ASN A 33 18.51 -9.95 19.92
C ASN A 33 17.46 -9.16 20.71
N PHE A 34 17.80 -8.69 21.90
CA PHE A 34 16.91 -7.84 22.71
C PHE A 34 16.59 -6.52 22.02
N TYR A 35 17.58 -5.87 21.41
CA TYR A 35 17.37 -4.66 20.63
C TYR A 35 16.45 -4.92 19.41
N MET A 36 16.67 -6.01 18.68
CA MET A 36 15.80 -6.40 17.57
C MET A 36 14.37 -6.69 18.02
N PHE A 37 14.22 -7.36 19.18
CA PHE A 37 12.94 -7.62 19.81
C PHE A 37 12.21 -6.31 20.16
N LEU A 38 12.89 -5.38 20.85
CA LEU A 38 12.31 -4.07 21.14
C LEU A 38 11.89 -3.33 19.87
N ARG A 39 12.71 -3.37 18.83
CA ARG A 39 12.39 -2.73 17.54
C ARG A 39 11.17 -3.32 16.86
N PHE A 40 10.86 -4.58 17.09
CA PHE A 40 9.65 -5.23 16.59
C PHE A 40 8.38 -4.64 17.23
N PHE A 41 8.42 -4.30 18.53
CA PHE A 41 7.27 -3.72 19.23
C PHE A 41 7.14 -2.20 19.07
N PHE A 42 8.19 -1.52 18.64
CA PHE A 42 8.11 -0.10 18.27
C PHE A 42 8.13 0.05 16.75
N PRO A 43 7.00 -0.17 16.06
CA PRO A 43 6.95 0.06 14.63
C PRO A 43 7.32 1.52 14.39
N ARG A 44 8.18 1.75 13.39
CA ARG A 44 8.40 3.12 12.90
C ARG A 44 7.02 3.64 12.51
N THR A 45 6.68 4.82 12.99
CA THR A 45 5.47 5.52 12.60
C THR A 45 5.38 5.46 11.08
N LEU A 46 4.48 4.62 10.59
CA LEU A 46 4.17 4.57 9.19
C LEU A 46 3.60 5.94 8.86
N PHE A 47 4.24 6.65 7.97
CA PHE A 47 3.61 7.78 7.31
C PHE A 47 2.49 7.17 6.45
N GLU A 48 1.33 6.98 7.07
CA GLU A 48 0.15 6.58 6.31
C GLU A 48 -0.11 7.68 5.30
N PRO A 49 -0.19 7.36 4.00
CA PRO A 49 -0.53 8.36 3.00
C PRO A 49 -1.87 8.94 3.37
N LYS A 50 -2.02 10.27 3.23
CA LYS A 50 -3.29 10.94 3.47
C LYS A 50 -4.37 10.29 2.62
N THR A 51 -5.40 9.79 3.27
CA THR A 51 -6.54 9.16 2.58
C THR A 51 -7.47 10.19 1.96
N VAL A 52 -7.49 11.41 2.53
CA VAL A 52 -8.28 12.54 2.04
C VAL A 52 -7.36 13.56 1.38
N PHE A 53 -7.61 13.85 0.11
CA PHE A 53 -6.79 14.77 -0.69
C PHE A 53 -7.63 15.44 -1.79
N LYS A 54 -7.18 16.61 -2.24
CA LYS A 54 -7.79 17.36 -3.35
C LYS A 54 -7.13 16.97 -4.67
N ILE A 55 -7.93 16.84 -5.71
CA ILE A 55 -7.46 16.48 -7.06
C ILE A 55 -7.65 17.61 -8.09
N GLY A 56 -8.14 18.76 -7.71
CA GLY A 56 -8.38 19.92 -8.60
C GLY A 56 -9.84 20.09 -8.98
N TYR A 57 -10.09 20.80 -10.07
CA TYR A 57 -11.44 21.11 -10.53
C TYR A 57 -11.95 20.11 -11.55
N PRO A 58 -13.28 19.92 -11.68
CA PRO A 58 -13.84 19.06 -12.73
C PRO A 58 -13.45 19.50 -14.15
N THR A 59 -13.15 20.78 -14.35
CA THR A 59 -12.73 21.37 -15.63
C THR A 59 -11.31 20.97 -16.02
N ASP A 60 -10.48 20.54 -15.06
CA ASP A 60 -9.10 20.15 -15.30
C ASP A 60 -8.98 18.79 -16.02
N TYR A 61 -10.10 18.07 -16.13
CA TYR A 61 -10.14 16.72 -16.70
C TYR A 61 -10.86 16.71 -18.05
N ALA A 62 -10.24 16.05 -19.02
CA ALA A 62 -10.89 15.69 -20.28
C ALA A 62 -11.88 14.52 -20.07
N LEU A 63 -12.75 14.29 -21.04
CA LEU A 63 -13.61 13.11 -21.06
C LEU A 63 -12.75 11.82 -21.15
N GLY A 64 -13.14 10.79 -20.40
CA GLY A 64 -12.44 9.51 -20.32
C GLY A 64 -11.69 9.32 -19.00
N VAL A 65 -10.62 8.55 -19.03
CA VAL A 65 -9.86 8.12 -17.86
C VAL A 65 -8.54 8.87 -17.77
N ASP A 66 -8.32 9.56 -16.65
CA ASP A 66 -7.06 10.22 -16.30
C ASP A 66 -6.27 9.34 -15.32
N THR A 67 -5.00 9.07 -15.66
CA THR A 67 -4.10 8.20 -14.89
C THR A 67 -3.10 8.95 -14.03
N LYS A 68 -3.15 10.29 -13.99
CA LYS A 68 -2.19 11.18 -13.33
C LYS A 68 -1.92 10.80 -11.87
N PHE A 69 -2.96 10.39 -11.14
CA PHE A 69 -2.88 10.08 -9.72
C PHE A 69 -2.68 8.60 -9.40
N GLN A 70 -2.51 7.74 -10.41
CA GLN A 70 -2.35 6.30 -10.22
C GLN A 70 -1.14 5.95 -9.33
N LYS A 71 0.02 6.57 -9.57
CA LYS A 71 1.25 6.29 -8.80
C LYS A 71 1.21 6.84 -7.39
N GLN A 72 0.62 8.01 -7.20
CA GLN A 72 0.65 8.73 -5.92
C GLN A 72 -0.44 8.25 -4.96
N TYR A 73 -1.67 8.08 -5.45
CA TYR A 73 -2.84 7.77 -4.62
C TYR A 73 -3.54 6.47 -4.99
N ARG A 74 -3.03 5.74 -5.99
CA ARG A 74 -3.65 4.51 -6.52
C ARG A 74 -5.11 4.72 -6.94
N ILE A 75 -5.37 5.78 -7.70
CA ILE A 75 -6.69 6.10 -8.23
C ILE A 75 -6.62 6.47 -9.70
N TRP A 76 -7.76 6.34 -10.39
CA TRP A 76 -8.01 6.94 -11.70
C TRP A 76 -9.20 7.87 -11.59
N VAL A 77 -9.12 9.02 -12.25
CA VAL A 77 -10.22 9.96 -12.36
C VAL A 77 -10.94 9.71 -13.68
N CYS A 78 -12.22 9.39 -13.61
CA CYS A 78 -13.05 9.09 -14.76
C CYS A 78 -14.10 10.17 -14.93
N LYS A 79 -14.17 10.76 -16.12
CA LYS A 79 -15.12 11.80 -16.46
C LYS A 79 -15.96 11.40 -17.64
N THR A 80 -17.27 11.43 -17.47
CA THR A 80 -18.26 11.29 -18.53
C THR A 80 -18.89 12.63 -18.85
N SER A 81 -19.89 12.67 -19.73
CA SER A 81 -20.61 13.91 -20.09
C SER A 81 -21.39 14.54 -18.93
N ASP A 82 -21.83 13.73 -17.97
CA ASP A 82 -22.76 14.09 -16.91
C ASP A 82 -22.19 13.97 -15.50
N ARG A 83 -21.13 13.17 -15.33
CA ARG A 83 -20.57 12.89 -14.00
C ARG A 83 -19.05 12.71 -14.02
N LEU A 84 -18.45 12.91 -12.84
CA LEU A 84 -17.07 12.59 -12.55
C LEU A 84 -17.05 11.63 -11.35
N PHE A 85 -16.27 10.57 -11.45
CA PHE A 85 -16.08 9.59 -10.38
C PHE A 85 -14.62 9.13 -10.32
N VAL A 86 -14.24 8.51 -9.22
CA VAL A 86 -12.87 8.07 -8.97
C VAL A 86 -12.86 6.58 -8.69
N ILE A 87 -12.11 5.84 -9.50
CA ILE A 87 -11.92 4.40 -9.33
C ILE A 87 -10.68 4.16 -8.48
N TYR A 88 -10.79 3.30 -7.48
CA TYR A 88 -9.63 2.81 -6.71
C TYR A 88 -8.87 1.79 -7.55
N ALA A 89 -7.58 2.07 -7.82
CA ALA A 89 -6.74 1.31 -8.74
C ALA A 89 -6.33 -0.07 -8.18
N ARG A 90 -7.32 -0.92 -7.91
CA ARG A 90 -7.15 -2.24 -7.33
C ARG A 90 -8.02 -3.27 -8.01
N CYS A 91 -7.39 -4.27 -8.63
CA CYS A 91 -8.07 -5.42 -9.20
C CYS A 91 -8.78 -6.23 -8.10
N THR A 92 -10.04 -6.54 -8.32
CA THR A 92 -10.89 -7.25 -7.34
C THR A 92 -10.60 -8.75 -7.27
N HIS A 93 -9.68 -9.27 -8.13
CA HIS A 93 -9.21 -10.65 -8.02
C HIS A 93 -8.26 -10.80 -6.83
N LEU A 94 -7.05 -10.24 -6.87
CA LEU A 94 -6.01 -10.37 -5.84
C LEU A 94 -5.27 -9.04 -5.54
N GLY A 95 -5.85 -7.90 -5.88
CA GLY A 95 -5.35 -6.60 -5.45
C GLY A 95 -4.24 -5.96 -6.31
N CYS A 96 -3.87 -6.56 -7.46
CA CYS A 96 -2.93 -5.93 -8.39
C CYS A 96 -3.49 -4.60 -8.92
N THR A 97 -2.62 -3.73 -9.42
CA THR A 97 -3.04 -2.49 -10.09
C THR A 97 -3.18 -2.77 -11.59
N PRO A 98 -4.37 -2.68 -12.18
CA PRO A 98 -4.55 -2.77 -13.62
C PRO A 98 -3.91 -1.59 -14.36
N ASP A 99 -3.58 -1.79 -15.64
CA ASP A 99 -3.11 -0.71 -16.52
C ASP A 99 -4.26 -0.22 -17.39
N TRP A 100 -4.37 1.11 -17.53
CA TRP A 100 -5.29 1.71 -18.49
C TRP A 100 -4.72 1.59 -19.91
N LYS A 101 -5.46 0.97 -20.81
CA LYS A 101 -5.13 0.82 -22.23
C LYS A 101 -6.02 1.78 -23.05
N GLN A 102 -5.53 2.98 -23.28
CA GLN A 102 -6.31 4.02 -23.96
C GLN A 102 -6.75 3.61 -25.37
N SER A 103 -5.91 2.91 -26.13
CA SER A 103 -6.24 2.43 -27.47
C SER A 103 -7.36 1.38 -27.50
N GLU A 104 -7.58 0.68 -26.37
CA GLU A 104 -8.58 -0.38 -26.26
C GLU A 104 -9.75 0.05 -25.36
N ASN A 105 -9.70 1.26 -24.81
CA ASN A 105 -10.68 1.84 -23.87
C ASN A 105 -11.03 0.89 -22.72
N LYS A 106 -10.00 0.23 -22.14
CA LYS A 106 -10.18 -0.72 -21.04
C LYS A 106 -9.01 -0.72 -20.05
N PHE A 107 -9.29 -1.17 -18.83
CA PHE A 107 -8.25 -1.53 -17.89
C PHE A 107 -7.89 -3.01 -18.06
N LYS A 108 -6.61 -3.33 -18.04
CA LYS A 108 -6.11 -4.71 -18.13
C LYS A 108 -5.19 -5.00 -16.94
N CYS A 109 -5.53 -6.00 -16.16
CA CYS A 109 -4.71 -6.43 -15.04
C CYS A 109 -3.56 -7.32 -15.53
N PRO A 110 -2.28 -6.94 -15.28
CA PRO A 110 -1.13 -7.70 -15.78
C PRO A 110 -0.93 -9.04 -15.06
N CYS A 111 -1.50 -9.21 -13.86
CA CYS A 111 -1.26 -10.40 -13.06
C CYS A 111 -1.96 -11.66 -13.63
N HIS A 112 -3.26 -11.58 -13.89
CA HIS A 112 -4.06 -12.73 -14.34
C HIS A 112 -5.05 -12.36 -15.46
N GLY A 113 -4.86 -11.22 -16.10
CA GLY A 113 -5.60 -10.86 -17.31
C GLY A 113 -7.04 -10.37 -17.11
N SER A 114 -7.45 -10.01 -15.87
CA SER A 114 -8.77 -9.40 -15.67
C SER A 114 -8.91 -8.11 -16.47
N GLY A 115 -10.03 -7.96 -17.20
CA GLY A 115 -10.39 -6.78 -17.99
C GLY A 115 -11.56 -6.05 -17.38
N TYR A 116 -11.50 -4.71 -17.41
CA TYR A 116 -12.56 -3.82 -16.97
C TYR A 116 -12.74 -2.71 -18.01
N ASP A 117 -13.96 -2.26 -18.19
CA ASP A 117 -14.28 -1.12 -19.04
C ASP A 117 -13.84 0.21 -18.41
N SER A 118 -14.12 1.33 -19.08
CA SER A 118 -13.79 2.67 -18.61
C SER A 118 -14.51 3.08 -17.33
N GLU A 119 -15.59 2.40 -16.94
CA GLU A 119 -16.32 2.61 -15.70
C GLU A 119 -15.85 1.68 -14.56
N GLY A 120 -14.90 0.80 -14.85
CA GLY A 120 -14.37 -0.16 -13.89
C GLY A 120 -15.21 -1.44 -13.77
N ILE A 121 -16.16 -1.68 -14.69
CA ILE A 121 -16.99 -2.88 -14.69
C ILE A 121 -16.19 -4.03 -15.31
N ASN A 122 -16.11 -5.15 -14.60
CA ASN A 122 -15.39 -6.32 -15.07
C ASN A 122 -16.17 -7.06 -16.16
N PHE A 123 -15.50 -7.40 -17.24
CA PHE A 123 -16.09 -8.18 -18.35
C PHE A 123 -15.24 -9.39 -18.75
N GLU A 124 -13.98 -9.47 -18.27
CA GLU A 124 -13.04 -10.51 -18.67
C GLU A 124 -12.17 -10.95 -17.49
N GLY A 125 -11.80 -12.24 -17.48
CA GLY A 125 -10.82 -12.80 -16.54
C GLY A 125 -11.41 -13.16 -15.18
N PRO A 126 -10.53 -13.45 -14.19
CA PRO A 126 -10.94 -14.05 -12.92
C PRO A 126 -11.51 -13.06 -11.90
N ALA A 127 -11.55 -11.76 -12.18
CA ALA A 127 -12.08 -10.76 -11.24
C ALA A 127 -13.59 -11.00 -11.01
N PRO A 128 -14.05 -11.15 -9.74
CA PRO A 128 -15.41 -11.54 -9.45
C PRO A 128 -16.43 -10.40 -9.54
N ARG A 129 -15.99 -9.14 -9.52
CA ARG A 129 -16.86 -7.95 -9.46
C ARG A 129 -16.15 -6.71 -10.01
N PRO A 130 -16.88 -5.59 -10.24
CA PRO A 130 -16.31 -4.30 -10.61
C PRO A 130 -15.26 -3.79 -9.61
N MET A 131 -14.40 -2.88 -10.08
CA MET A 131 -13.47 -2.15 -9.20
C MET A 131 -14.23 -1.15 -8.33
N ASP A 132 -13.71 -0.91 -7.13
CA ASP A 132 -14.35 -0.02 -6.15
C ASP A 132 -14.24 1.44 -6.58
N ARG A 133 -15.25 2.26 -6.27
CA ARG A 133 -15.22 3.72 -6.40
C ARG A 133 -14.89 4.36 -5.07
N CYS A 134 -14.05 5.40 -5.07
CA CYS A 134 -13.74 6.20 -3.89
C CYS A 134 -14.88 7.18 -3.59
N LYS A 135 -15.05 7.51 -2.31
CA LYS A 135 -15.90 8.63 -1.92
C LYS A 135 -15.33 9.94 -2.44
N ILE A 136 -16.19 10.77 -3.08
CA ILE A 136 -15.81 12.09 -3.59
C ILE A 136 -16.90 13.13 -3.32
N TRP A 137 -16.49 14.40 -3.19
CA TRP A 137 -17.41 15.54 -3.10
C TRP A 137 -16.75 16.82 -3.62
N LYS A 138 -17.54 17.85 -3.85
CA LYS A 138 -17.02 19.21 -4.11
C LYS A 138 -16.87 19.96 -2.80
N ASP A 139 -15.72 20.59 -2.58
CA ASP A 139 -15.56 21.52 -1.48
C ASP A 139 -16.25 22.88 -1.78
N PRO A 140 -16.32 23.81 -0.81
CA PRO A 140 -16.91 25.12 -1.03
C PRO A 140 -16.23 25.95 -2.14
N GLU A 141 -14.98 25.62 -2.47
CA GLU A 141 -14.19 26.25 -3.52
C GLU A 141 -14.45 25.63 -4.91
N GLY A 142 -15.22 24.53 -4.96
CA GLY A 142 -15.54 23.80 -6.19
C GLY A 142 -14.49 22.75 -6.59
N GLN A 143 -13.47 22.52 -5.77
CA GLN A 143 -12.47 21.47 -6.00
C GLN A 143 -13.04 20.10 -5.64
N ILE A 144 -12.59 19.08 -6.35
CA ILE A 144 -12.91 17.67 -6.02
C ILE A 144 -12.01 17.19 -4.89
N VAL A 145 -12.64 16.73 -3.82
CA VAL A 145 -12.00 16.06 -2.69
C VAL A 145 -12.28 14.57 -2.80
N VAL A 146 -11.27 13.76 -2.61
CA VAL A 146 -11.34 12.29 -2.64
C VAL A 146 -11.00 11.75 -1.26
N ASP A 147 -11.79 10.80 -0.78
CA ASP A 147 -11.46 9.98 0.38
C ASP A 147 -11.31 8.53 -0.07
N SER A 148 -10.08 8.07 -0.15
CA SER A 148 -9.75 6.70 -0.56
C SER A 148 -9.92 5.66 0.56
N SER A 149 -10.26 6.08 1.78
CA SER A 149 -10.59 5.18 2.89
C SER A 149 -12.03 4.66 2.84
N ILE A 150 -12.92 5.38 2.14
CA ILE A 150 -14.31 5.01 1.97
C ILE A 150 -14.53 4.59 0.52
N LEU A 151 -14.89 3.31 0.35
CA LEU A 151 -15.06 2.70 -0.95
C LEU A 151 -16.51 2.25 -1.15
N TYR A 152 -17.01 2.51 -2.34
CA TYR A 152 -18.30 2.01 -2.83
C TYR A 152 -18.03 0.81 -3.72
N ASP A 153 -18.59 -0.31 -3.37
CA ASP A 153 -18.44 -1.58 -4.08
C ASP A 153 -19.75 -2.00 -4.75
N TRP A 154 -19.62 -2.89 -5.71
CA TRP A 154 -20.77 -3.57 -6.32
C TRP A 154 -20.51 -5.08 -6.30
N PRO A 155 -20.89 -5.77 -5.21
CA PRO A 155 -20.70 -7.21 -5.09
C PRO A 155 -21.62 -7.96 -6.06
N LYS A 156 -21.14 -9.10 -6.57
CA LYS A 156 -21.90 -9.94 -7.49
C LYS A 156 -23.23 -10.36 -6.87
N GLY A 157 -24.34 -9.98 -7.52
CA GLY A 157 -25.70 -10.24 -7.01
C GLY A 157 -26.12 -9.35 -5.84
N GLY A 158 -25.28 -8.38 -5.44
CA GLY A 158 -25.57 -7.40 -4.40
C GLY A 158 -26.07 -6.07 -4.95
N LYS A 159 -26.28 -5.12 -4.04
CA LYS A 159 -26.69 -3.76 -4.38
C LYS A 159 -25.55 -3.01 -5.08
N ASP A 160 -25.87 -2.35 -6.18
CA ASP A 160 -24.99 -1.36 -6.80
C ASP A 160 -24.89 -0.12 -5.91
N ARG A 161 -23.69 0.18 -5.41
CA ARG A 161 -23.42 1.35 -4.58
C ARG A 161 -22.79 2.50 -5.38
N PHE A 162 -22.60 2.34 -6.68
CA PHE A 162 -22.00 3.38 -7.53
C PHE A 162 -22.94 4.55 -7.79
N GLU A 163 -24.22 4.37 -7.54
CA GLU A 163 -25.26 5.43 -7.62
C GLU A 163 -25.49 6.13 -6.26
N GLU A 164 -24.73 5.79 -5.21
CA GLU A 164 -24.80 6.52 -3.93
C GLU A 164 -24.27 7.94 -4.08
N THR A 165 -24.79 8.87 -3.26
CA THR A 165 -24.62 10.32 -3.42
C THR A 165 -23.16 10.78 -3.53
N ASP A 166 -22.25 10.13 -2.80
CA ASP A 166 -20.83 10.51 -2.76
C ASP A 166 -19.93 9.57 -3.61
N ALA A 167 -20.52 8.66 -4.39
CA ALA A 167 -19.77 7.78 -5.29
C ALA A 167 -19.38 8.50 -6.60
N TYR A 168 -20.03 9.60 -6.91
CA TYR A 168 -19.76 10.45 -8.06
C TYR A 168 -20.18 11.90 -7.79
N VAL A 169 -19.70 12.81 -8.62
CA VAL A 169 -20.10 14.23 -8.64
C VAL A 169 -20.74 14.53 -9.98
N ARG A 170 -21.93 15.12 -9.97
CA ARG A 170 -22.58 15.63 -11.20
C ARG A 170 -21.85 16.88 -11.70
N LEU A 171 -21.72 16.99 -13.03
CA LEU A 171 -21.01 18.07 -13.73
C LEU A 171 -21.96 19.20 -14.09
#